data_7f169b7c238c1dee9c2db28a355cb6dd
#
_entry.id   7f169b7c238c1dee9c2db28a355cb6dd
#
_cell.length_a   1.000
_cell.length_b   1.000
_cell.length_c   1.000
_cell.angle_alpha   90.00
_cell.angle_beta   90.00
_cell.angle_gamma   90.00
#
_symmetry.space_group_name_H-M   'P 1'
#
loop_
_entity.id
_entity.type
_entity.pdbx_description
1 polymer ?
#
loop_
_entity_poly.entity_id
_entity_poly.type
_entity_poly.pdbx_seq_one_letter_code
_entity_poly.pdbx_strand_id
1 'polypeptide(L)'
;MSFITRFIPMPVISWGITMLLRLGVRLTIFGPMMLLTVRGRKTGKSRTTPVDLHEHDGRRFLIATHGMGSWVYNLRATGEGILSLGWSHQAFRAVELPPEVGGPVIKEVMGPLLASQGVRGSALRQNFGLTADASLNDFIDAARSHPVFELGSPSKPSSQS
;
A
#
# COMPACT_ATOMS: atom_id res chain seq x y z
N MET A 1 37.66 -8.98 5.52
CA MET A 1 36.75 -8.17 6.35
C MET A 1 35.34 -8.64 6.13
N SER A 2 34.81 -9.39 7.08
CA SER A 2 33.44 -9.87 7.03
C SER A 2 32.52 -8.73 7.42
N PHE A 3 31.81 -8.14 6.45
CA PHE A 3 30.66 -7.31 6.76
C PHE A 3 29.58 -8.24 7.30
N ILE A 4 29.44 -8.28 8.62
CA ILE A 4 28.28 -8.86 9.25
C ILE A 4 27.10 -7.94 8.91
N THR A 5 26.42 -8.26 7.82
CA THR A 5 25.10 -7.71 7.53
C THR A 5 24.21 -8.26 8.64
N ARG A 6 24.06 -7.51 9.74
CA ARG A 6 23.10 -7.82 10.78
C ARG A 6 21.73 -7.86 10.12
N PHE A 7 21.23 -9.05 9.92
CA PHE A 7 19.87 -9.29 9.46
C PHE A 7 18.92 -8.75 10.54
N ILE A 8 18.46 -7.51 10.35
CA ILE A 8 17.45 -6.94 11.23
C ILE A 8 16.14 -7.65 10.89
N PRO A 9 15.52 -8.36 11.84
CA PRO A 9 14.28 -9.10 11.54
C PRO A 9 13.18 -8.15 11.08
N MET A 10 12.45 -8.54 10.04
CA MET A 10 11.34 -7.77 9.46
C MET A 10 10.34 -7.19 10.50
N PRO A 11 10.01 -7.91 11.61
CA PRO A 11 9.15 -7.34 12.65
C PRO A 11 9.73 -6.10 13.32
N VAL A 12 11.05 -6.05 13.52
CA VAL A 12 11.73 -4.90 14.17
C VAL A 12 11.74 -3.69 13.24
N ILE A 13 11.99 -3.90 11.95
CA ILE A 13 11.93 -2.84 10.93
C ILE A 13 10.51 -2.26 10.87
N SER A 14 9.50 -3.11 10.81
CA SER A 14 8.10 -2.71 10.77
C SER A 14 7.69 -1.95 12.04
N TRP A 15 8.17 -2.37 13.20
CA TRP A 15 7.92 -1.68 14.47
C TRP A 15 8.55 -0.28 14.48
N GLY A 16 9.80 -0.15 14.04
CA GLY A 16 10.49 1.15 13.95
C GLY A 16 9.79 2.12 13.01
N ILE A 17 9.40 1.66 11.83
CA ILE A 17 8.63 2.45 10.85
C ILE A 17 7.30 2.89 11.46
N THR A 18 6.59 1.99 12.12
CA THR A 18 5.31 2.29 12.78
C THR A 18 5.47 3.39 13.83
N MET A 19 6.51 3.32 14.65
CA MET A 19 6.79 4.36 15.66
C MET A 19 7.08 5.72 15.04
N LEU A 20 7.90 5.77 13.99
CA LEU A 20 8.21 7.02 13.28
C LEU A 20 6.95 7.64 12.66
N LEU A 21 6.11 6.84 12.03
CA LEU A 21 4.86 7.32 11.44
C LEU A 21 3.86 7.80 12.52
N ARG A 22 3.81 7.15 13.68
CA ARG A 22 3.01 7.62 14.82
C ARG A 22 3.48 8.98 15.35
N LEU A 23 4.77 9.25 15.28
CA LEU A 23 5.36 10.54 15.64
C LEU A 23 5.18 11.61 14.55
N GLY A 24 4.57 11.26 13.41
CA GLY A 24 4.34 12.17 12.31
C GLY A 24 5.54 12.35 11.39
N VAL A 25 6.56 11.51 11.51
CA VAL A 25 7.73 11.52 10.61
C VAL A 25 7.29 11.04 9.23
N ARG A 26 7.52 11.86 8.21
CA ARG A 26 7.18 11.52 6.82
C ARG A 26 8.27 10.64 6.24
N LEU A 27 7.89 9.42 5.88
CA LEU A 27 8.76 8.44 5.22
C LEU A 27 8.26 8.19 3.82
N THR A 28 9.18 7.92 2.89
CA THR A 28 8.87 7.56 1.51
C THR A 28 9.75 6.40 1.09
N ILE A 29 9.15 5.30 0.71
CA ILE A 29 9.85 4.15 0.11
C ILE A 29 9.44 4.03 -1.35
N PHE A 30 8.27 3.53 -1.66
CA PHE A 30 7.71 3.50 -3.01
C PHE A 30 6.67 4.61 -3.23
N GLY A 31 6.24 5.24 -2.15
CA GLY A 31 5.36 6.37 -2.08
C GLY A 31 5.34 6.93 -0.67
N PRO A 32 4.60 8.02 -0.41
CA PRO A 32 4.43 8.53 0.95
C PRO A 32 3.81 7.47 1.85
N MET A 33 4.48 7.15 2.97
CA MET A 33 4.02 6.13 3.89
C MET A 33 3.02 6.69 4.89
N MET A 34 2.01 5.89 5.19
CA MET A 34 1.04 6.15 6.25
C MET A 34 0.78 4.86 7.04
N LEU A 35 0.15 4.99 8.19
CA LEU A 35 -0.37 3.85 8.94
C LEU A 35 -1.79 3.56 8.49
N LEU A 36 -2.01 2.33 8.04
CA LEU A 36 -3.33 1.80 7.74
C LEU A 36 -3.83 1.02 8.95
N THR A 37 -4.97 1.41 9.48
CA THR A 37 -5.69 0.65 10.52
C THR A 37 -6.97 0.07 9.93
N VAL A 38 -7.08 -1.24 9.99
CA VAL A 38 -8.23 -2.01 9.47
C VAL A 38 -8.66 -3.01 10.54
N ARG A 39 -9.96 -3.29 10.59
CA ARG A 39 -10.49 -4.35 11.46
C ARG A 39 -10.07 -5.73 10.94
N GLY A 40 -9.51 -6.55 11.81
CA GLY A 40 -9.13 -7.93 11.49
C GLY A 40 -10.36 -8.79 11.18
N ARG A 41 -10.39 -9.44 10.02
CA ARG A 41 -11.50 -10.26 9.56
C ARG A 41 -11.81 -11.47 10.44
N LYS A 42 -10.81 -11.98 11.17
CA LYS A 42 -10.94 -13.19 12.02
C LYS A 42 -11.31 -12.86 13.45
N THR A 43 -10.75 -11.78 14.01
CA THR A 43 -10.85 -11.45 15.44
C THR A 43 -11.67 -10.21 15.73
N GLY A 44 -11.97 -9.38 14.73
CA GLY A 44 -12.59 -8.07 14.90
C GLY A 44 -11.69 -7.01 15.56
N LYS A 45 -10.44 -7.37 15.93
CA LYS A 45 -9.48 -6.43 16.52
C LYS A 45 -8.86 -5.55 15.46
N SER A 46 -8.64 -4.28 15.79
CA SER A 46 -7.92 -3.36 14.90
C SER A 46 -6.49 -3.81 14.66
N ARG A 47 -6.07 -3.77 13.40
CA ARG A 47 -4.71 -4.09 12.94
C ARG A 47 -4.14 -2.89 12.23
N THR A 48 -2.94 -2.50 12.62
CA THR A 48 -2.24 -1.35 12.03
C THR A 48 -0.97 -1.81 11.33
N THR A 49 -0.77 -1.34 10.11
CA THR A 49 0.42 -1.66 9.30
C THR A 49 0.83 -0.44 8.48
N PRO A 50 2.15 -0.23 8.23
CA PRO A 50 2.62 0.77 7.28
C PRO A 50 2.21 0.40 5.86
N VAL A 51 1.76 1.39 5.09
CA VAL A 51 1.43 1.27 3.67
C VAL A 51 1.90 2.50 2.91
N ASP A 52 2.12 2.37 1.60
CA ASP A 52 2.35 3.50 0.72
C ASP A 52 1.01 4.02 0.19
N LEU A 53 0.76 5.32 0.35
CA LEU A 53 -0.39 5.99 -0.23
C LEU A 53 0.02 6.65 -1.55
N HIS A 54 -0.68 6.33 -2.61
CA HIS A 54 -0.43 6.88 -3.93
C HIS A 54 -1.55 7.81 -4.37
N GLU A 55 -1.18 8.92 -4.99
CA GLU A 55 -2.12 9.86 -5.60
C GLU A 55 -1.83 9.99 -7.10
N HIS A 56 -2.88 9.94 -7.89
CA HIS A 56 -2.80 10.14 -9.34
C HIS A 56 -4.13 10.71 -9.85
N ASP A 57 -4.06 11.82 -10.58
CA ASP A 57 -5.23 12.52 -11.13
C ASP A 57 -6.32 12.82 -10.08
N GLY A 58 -5.91 13.28 -8.89
CA GLY A 58 -6.82 13.60 -7.79
C GLY A 58 -7.46 12.38 -7.11
N ARG A 59 -7.09 11.19 -7.51
CA ARG A 59 -7.54 9.91 -6.93
C ARG A 59 -6.45 9.33 -6.05
N ARG A 60 -6.85 8.61 -5.00
CA ARG A 60 -5.93 7.98 -4.03
C ARG A 60 -6.04 6.47 -4.09
N PHE A 61 -4.90 5.81 -4.00
CA PHE A 61 -4.80 4.37 -4.13
C PHE A 61 -3.90 3.76 -3.06
N LEU A 62 -4.27 2.58 -2.59
CA LEU A 62 -3.38 1.66 -1.92
C LEU A 62 -3.04 0.53 -2.88
N ILE A 63 -1.77 0.31 -3.10
CA ILE A 63 -1.26 -0.75 -3.97
C ILE A 63 -0.50 -1.76 -3.11
N ALA A 64 -0.83 -3.03 -3.22
CA ALA A 64 -0.16 -4.09 -2.47
C ALA A 64 1.21 -4.41 -3.08
N THR A 65 2.18 -3.51 -2.90
CA THR A 65 3.52 -3.60 -3.50
C THR A 65 4.31 -4.85 -3.08
N HIS A 66 4.00 -5.40 -1.92
CA HIS A 66 4.58 -6.65 -1.40
C HIS A 66 3.67 -7.87 -1.59
N GLY A 67 2.62 -7.74 -2.41
CA GLY A 67 1.64 -8.80 -2.67
C GLY A 67 0.57 -8.94 -1.60
N MET A 68 0.04 -10.15 -1.47
CA MET A 68 -1.13 -10.47 -0.64
C MET A 68 -0.80 -10.53 0.86
N GLY A 69 -0.68 -9.37 1.49
CA GLY A 69 -0.53 -9.26 2.95
C GLY A 69 -1.86 -9.36 3.70
N SER A 70 -1.80 -9.54 5.01
CA SER A 70 -3.00 -9.65 5.87
C SER A 70 -3.91 -8.43 5.77
N TRP A 71 -3.37 -7.23 5.58
CA TRP A 71 -4.15 -6.01 5.44
C TRP A 71 -5.05 -6.02 4.19
N VAL A 72 -4.59 -6.66 3.10
CA VAL A 72 -5.38 -6.80 1.86
C VAL A 72 -6.65 -7.61 2.13
N TYR A 73 -6.50 -8.77 2.78
CA TYR A 73 -7.65 -9.61 3.15
C TYR A 73 -8.59 -8.93 4.12
N ASN A 74 -8.05 -8.20 5.09
CA ASN A 74 -8.86 -7.45 6.05
C ASN A 74 -9.62 -6.32 5.37
N LEU A 75 -8.98 -5.57 4.47
CA LEU A 75 -9.60 -4.48 3.74
C LEU A 75 -10.68 -4.98 2.76
N ARG A 76 -10.46 -6.11 2.11
CA ARG A 76 -11.49 -6.79 1.31
C ARG A 76 -12.74 -7.11 2.11
N ALA A 77 -12.54 -7.62 3.34
CA ALA A 77 -13.64 -8.03 4.19
C ALA A 77 -14.45 -6.85 4.74
N THR A 78 -13.79 -5.73 5.04
CA THR A 78 -14.43 -4.57 5.69
C THR A 78 -14.82 -3.46 4.71
N GLY A 79 -14.07 -3.28 3.64
CA GLY A 79 -14.27 -2.20 2.66
C GLY A 79 -13.98 -0.79 3.21
N GLU A 80 -13.39 -0.68 4.38
CA GLU A 80 -13.11 0.60 5.03
C GLU A 80 -11.91 0.51 5.97
N GLY A 81 -11.32 1.66 6.26
CA GLY A 81 -10.18 1.76 7.15
C GLY A 81 -9.88 3.19 7.56
N ILE A 82 -8.79 3.36 8.27
CA ILE A 82 -8.27 4.66 8.71
C ILE A 82 -6.82 4.76 8.28
N LEU A 83 -6.48 5.84 7.60
CA LEU A 83 -5.09 6.24 7.35
C LEU A 83 -4.67 7.28 8.37
N SER A 84 -3.49 7.11 8.95
CA SER A 84 -2.97 8.05 9.95
C SER A 84 -1.50 8.35 9.74
N LEU A 85 -1.13 9.57 10.09
CA LEU A 85 0.25 10.06 10.19
C LEU A 85 0.31 11.05 11.36
N GLY A 86 1.04 10.71 12.42
CA GLY A 86 1.04 11.48 13.65
C GLY A 86 -0.39 11.60 14.23
N TRP A 87 -0.84 12.84 14.43
CA TRP A 87 -2.17 13.14 14.95
C TRP A 87 -3.27 13.25 13.87
N SER A 88 -2.90 13.16 12.59
CA SER A 88 -3.86 13.18 11.49
C SER A 88 -4.44 11.80 11.27
N HIS A 89 -5.77 11.69 11.27
CA HIS A 89 -6.52 10.47 11.02
C HIS A 89 -7.58 10.72 9.96
N GLN A 90 -7.62 9.89 8.93
CA GLN A 90 -8.59 9.98 7.85
C GLN A 90 -9.28 8.63 7.66
N ALA A 91 -10.57 8.58 7.95
CA ALA A 91 -11.39 7.43 7.58
C ALA A 91 -11.62 7.43 6.06
N PHE A 92 -11.67 6.25 5.47
CA PHE A 92 -11.91 6.08 4.04
C PHE A 92 -12.74 4.83 3.75
N ARG A 93 -13.34 4.81 2.58
CA ARG A 93 -13.85 3.59 1.95
C ARG A 93 -12.91 3.14 0.86
N ALA A 94 -12.78 1.84 0.70
CA ALA A 94 -11.94 1.23 -0.32
C ALA A 94 -12.78 0.40 -1.28
N VAL A 95 -12.48 0.54 -2.56
CA VAL A 95 -13.00 -0.31 -3.62
C VAL A 95 -11.82 -0.99 -4.29
N GLU A 96 -11.78 -2.31 -4.26
CA GLU A 96 -10.77 -3.07 -5.00
C GLU A 96 -11.04 -2.96 -6.50
N LEU A 97 -10.05 -2.53 -7.25
CA LEU A 97 -10.16 -2.44 -8.69
C LEU A 97 -9.90 -3.81 -9.33
N PRO A 98 -10.69 -4.22 -10.34
CA PRO A 98 -10.37 -5.42 -11.09
C PRO A 98 -9.01 -5.28 -11.79
N PRO A 99 -8.29 -6.38 -12.07
CA PRO A 99 -6.94 -6.32 -12.65
C PRO A 99 -6.85 -5.49 -13.93
N GLU A 100 -7.87 -5.51 -14.76
CA GLU A 100 -7.95 -4.76 -16.02
C GLU A 100 -7.97 -3.23 -15.79
N VAL A 101 -8.40 -2.79 -14.63
CA VAL A 101 -8.40 -1.38 -14.20
C VAL A 101 -7.19 -1.10 -13.30
N GLY A 102 -6.86 -2.01 -12.39
CA GLY A 102 -5.73 -1.86 -11.47
C GLY A 102 -4.36 -1.89 -12.17
N GLY A 103 -4.20 -2.73 -13.20
CA GLY A 103 -2.96 -2.80 -13.98
C GLY A 103 -2.54 -1.46 -14.58
N PRO A 104 -3.41 -0.77 -15.32
CA PRO A 104 -3.14 0.60 -15.78
C PRO A 104 -2.78 1.58 -14.67
N VAL A 105 -3.44 1.50 -13.52
CA VAL A 105 -3.11 2.35 -12.35
C VAL A 105 -1.69 2.06 -11.86
N ILE A 106 -1.31 0.81 -11.70
CA ILE A 106 0.06 0.43 -11.31
C ILE A 106 1.06 1.00 -12.32
N LYS A 107 0.80 0.85 -13.61
CA LYS A 107 1.67 1.37 -14.68
C LYS A 107 1.85 2.89 -14.58
N GLU A 108 0.79 3.63 -14.39
CA GLU A 108 0.83 5.10 -14.32
C GLU A 108 1.51 5.59 -13.05
N VAL A 109 1.16 5.00 -11.90
CA VAL A 109 1.65 5.42 -10.59
C VAL A 109 3.07 4.93 -10.33
N MET A 110 3.35 3.67 -10.63
CA MET A 110 4.63 3.00 -10.32
C MET A 110 5.58 2.92 -11.51
N GLY A 111 5.09 3.11 -12.73
CA GLY A 111 5.88 2.96 -13.95
C GLY A 111 7.18 3.77 -13.95
N PRO A 112 7.17 5.06 -13.60
CA PRO A 112 8.40 5.85 -13.53
C PRO A 112 9.42 5.30 -12.56
N LEU A 113 9.00 4.81 -11.39
CA LEU A 113 9.90 4.20 -10.42
C LEU A 113 10.38 2.82 -10.88
N LEU A 114 9.51 2.01 -11.49
CA LEU A 114 9.86 0.71 -12.07
C LEU A 114 10.89 0.82 -13.18
N ALA A 115 10.83 1.88 -13.97
CA ALA A 115 11.80 2.16 -15.05
C ALA A 115 13.10 2.78 -14.53
N SER A 116 13.14 3.26 -13.29
CA SER A 116 14.30 3.95 -12.74
C SER A 116 15.47 3.01 -12.47
N GLN A 117 16.68 3.56 -12.63
CA GLN A 117 17.93 2.92 -12.19
C GLN A 117 18.06 3.08 -10.68
N GLY A 118 18.60 2.08 -10.00
CA GLY A 118 18.88 2.15 -8.57
C GLY A 118 18.10 1.13 -7.73
N VAL A 119 18.35 1.17 -6.42
CA VAL A 119 17.90 0.15 -5.47
C VAL A 119 16.37 0.12 -5.37
N ARG A 120 15.72 1.28 -5.35
CA ARG A 120 14.25 1.38 -5.21
C ARG A 120 13.52 0.79 -6.42
N GLY A 121 13.96 1.16 -7.63
CA GLY A 121 13.39 0.61 -8.86
C GLY A 121 13.63 -0.89 -8.98
N SER A 122 14.83 -1.34 -8.66
CA SER A 122 15.17 -2.76 -8.64
C SER A 122 14.34 -3.56 -7.65
N ALA A 123 14.19 -3.07 -6.42
CA ALA A 123 13.37 -3.71 -5.40
C ALA A 123 11.89 -3.78 -5.82
N LEU A 124 11.38 -2.71 -6.42
CA LEU A 124 10.00 -2.66 -6.88
C LEU A 124 9.75 -3.65 -8.03
N ARG A 125 10.67 -3.72 -9.01
CA ARG A 125 10.59 -4.72 -10.09
C ARG A 125 10.61 -6.14 -9.53
N GLN A 126 11.43 -6.42 -8.55
CA GLN A 126 11.50 -7.72 -7.91
C GLN A 126 10.19 -8.05 -7.18
N ASN A 127 9.62 -7.11 -6.45
CA ASN A 127 8.35 -7.31 -5.74
C ASN A 127 7.20 -7.63 -6.69
N PHE A 128 7.11 -6.92 -7.82
CA PHE A 128 6.04 -7.13 -8.81
C PHE A 128 6.33 -8.27 -9.80
N GLY A 129 7.56 -8.75 -9.87
CA GLY A 129 7.97 -9.69 -10.91
C GLY A 129 7.94 -9.06 -12.32
N LEU A 130 8.18 -7.76 -12.41
CA LEU A 130 8.15 -6.99 -13.64
C LEU A 130 9.56 -6.59 -14.08
N THR A 131 9.70 -6.32 -15.37
CA THR A 131 10.90 -5.72 -15.97
C THR A 131 10.67 -4.22 -16.22
N ALA A 132 11.74 -3.48 -16.50
CA ALA A 132 11.66 -2.03 -16.78
C ALA A 132 10.83 -1.71 -18.05
N ASP A 133 10.73 -2.66 -18.96
CA ASP A 133 10.01 -2.57 -20.25
C ASP A 133 8.69 -3.37 -20.26
N ALA A 134 8.15 -3.67 -19.08
CA ALA A 134 6.90 -4.42 -18.94
C ALA A 134 5.76 -3.81 -19.78
N SER A 135 5.00 -4.68 -20.45
CA SER A 135 3.83 -4.31 -21.23
C SER A 135 2.62 -4.02 -20.32
N LEU A 136 1.58 -3.42 -20.89
CA LEU A 136 0.33 -3.22 -20.16
C LEU A 136 -0.26 -4.54 -19.66
N ASN A 137 -0.18 -5.61 -20.45
CA ASN A 137 -0.67 -6.93 -20.03
C ASN A 137 0.13 -7.47 -18.84
N ASP A 138 1.44 -7.22 -18.77
CA ASP A 138 2.26 -7.61 -17.63
C ASP A 138 1.79 -6.90 -16.34
N PHE A 139 1.41 -5.63 -16.43
CA PHE A 139 0.83 -4.88 -15.32
C PHE A 139 -0.56 -5.40 -14.90
N ILE A 140 -1.39 -5.78 -15.86
CA ILE A 140 -2.71 -6.39 -15.57
C ILE A 140 -2.52 -7.73 -14.85
N ASP A 141 -1.59 -8.54 -15.30
CA ASP A 141 -1.27 -9.83 -14.63
C ASP A 141 -0.70 -9.60 -13.23
N ALA A 142 0.19 -8.61 -13.06
CA ALA A 142 0.72 -8.25 -11.75
C ALA A 142 -0.39 -7.78 -10.78
N ALA A 143 -1.41 -7.08 -11.26
CA ALA A 143 -2.53 -6.62 -10.43
C ALA A 143 -3.35 -7.79 -9.83
N ARG A 144 -3.26 -8.99 -10.37
CA ARG A 144 -3.93 -10.19 -9.80
C ARG A 144 -3.33 -10.59 -8.45
N SER A 145 -2.03 -10.44 -8.28
CA SER A 145 -1.30 -10.74 -7.04
C SER A 145 -0.91 -9.50 -6.22
N HIS A 146 -1.10 -8.32 -6.80
CA HIS A 146 -0.83 -7.01 -6.19
C HIS A 146 -2.06 -6.12 -6.29
N PRO A 147 -3.11 -6.39 -5.47
CA PRO A 147 -4.36 -5.66 -5.57
C PRO A 147 -4.21 -4.17 -5.41
N VAL A 148 -5.06 -3.45 -6.12
CA VAL A 148 -5.17 -1.98 -6.07
C VAL A 148 -6.53 -1.63 -5.49
N PHE A 149 -6.53 -0.81 -4.44
CA PHE A 149 -7.73 -0.25 -3.85
C PHE A 149 -7.80 1.24 -4.12
N GLU A 150 -8.90 1.70 -4.67
CA GLU A 150 -9.20 3.12 -4.76
C GLU A 150 -9.90 3.57 -3.48
N LEU A 151 -9.45 4.71 -2.95
CA LEU A 151 -9.96 5.26 -1.69
C LEU A 151 -10.94 6.39 -1.97
N GLY A 152 -12.13 6.26 -1.40
CA GLY A 152 -13.17 7.28 -1.41
C GLY A 152 -13.42 7.87 -0.03
N SER A 153 -14.29 8.89 0.03
CA SER A 153 -14.75 9.45 1.30
C SER A 153 -15.58 8.43 2.07
N PRO A 154 -15.52 8.43 3.41
CA PRO A 154 -16.39 7.58 4.22
C PRO A 154 -17.85 7.93 3.92
N SER A 155 -18.75 6.94 4.00
CA SER A 155 -20.17 7.22 3.92
C SER A 155 -20.56 8.18 5.04
N LYS A 156 -21.28 9.25 4.70
CA LYS A 156 -21.99 9.99 5.74
C LYS A 156 -22.89 9.02 6.49
N PRO A 157 -22.89 9.04 7.84
CA PRO A 157 -23.93 8.33 8.55
C PRO A 157 -25.27 8.85 8.02
N SER A 158 -26.14 7.95 7.58
CA SER A 158 -27.50 8.30 7.22
C SER A 158 -28.12 8.99 8.43
N SER A 159 -28.36 10.29 8.33
CA SER A 159 -29.20 11.00 9.29
C SER A 159 -30.59 10.37 9.19
N GLN A 160 -30.89 9.47 10.10
CA GLN A 160 -32.27 9.07 10.34
C GLN A 160 -32.97 10.30 10.92
N SER A 161 -33.87 10.87 10.11
CA SER A 161 -34.87 11.85 10.54
C SER A 161 -35.96 11.12 11.27
#